data_0f1bc64e324f0075ddc4c868770eb911
#
_entry.id   0f1bc64e324f0075ddc4c868770eb911
#
_cell.length_a   1.000
_cell.length_b   1.000
_cell.length_c   1.000
_cell.angle_alpha   90.00
_cell.angle_beta   90.00
_cell.angle_gamma   90.00
#
_symmetry.space_group_name_H-M   'P 1'
#
loop_
_entity.id
_entity.type
_entity.pdbx_description
1 polymer ?
#
loop_
_entity_poly.entity_id
_entity_poly.type
_entity_poly.pdbx_seq_one_letter_code
_entity_poly.pdbx_strand_id
1 'polypeptide(L)'
;MVRAHQLLAEWLGIKRVKLLIGSSIGGFQCLEWSVMQPDFAERAAFIATTPRTKPWASAFNESQRMAIECDPTYGERSAEAGLQGMATARSIALMSYRGGMAYDKTQEDENPDEASFERRVLSYQRYQGEKLRRRFNAYSYYRLSQAVDSHNLGRGRGKVEDVLQQIKAKSLVVAITSDILFPPSDHTILVENIPNVEYHLIDSDFGHDGFLVEHKQLNEIILNFLKE
;
A
#
# COMPACT_ATOMS: atom_id res chain seq x y z
N MET A 1 8.69 -7.78 9.69
CA MET A 1 7.40 -7.30 10.21
C MET A 1 6.53 -8.47 10.68
N VAL A 2 6.15 -9.43 9.83
CA VAL A 2 5.24 -10.54 10.22
C VAL A 2 5.72 -11.32 11.46
N ARG A 3 7.00 -11.66 11.58
CA ARG A 3 7.53 -12.33 12.78
C ARG A 3 7.28 -11.55 14.07
N ALA A 4 7.34 -10.21 14.03
CA ALA A 4 7.03 -9.40 15.20
C ALA A 4 5.53 -9.46 15.55
N HIS A 5 4.65 -9.49 14.53
CA HIS A 5 3.22 -9.67 14.75
C HIS A 5 2.90 -11.07 15.30
N GLN A 6 3.61 -12.09 14.85
CA GLN A 6 3.47 -13.46 15.38
C GLN A 6 3.83 -13.52 16.88
N LEU A 7 4.95 -12.91 17.28
CA LEU A 7 5.33 -12.81 18.69
C LEU A 7 4.28 -12.07 19.53
N LEU A 8 3.69 -11.00 18.98
CA LEU A 8 2.60 -10.29 19.64
C LEU A 8 1.35 -11.17 19.78
N ALA A 9 0.98 -11.90 18.73
CA ALA A 9 -0.16 -12.82 18.78
C ALA A 9 0.05 -13.93 19.81
N GLU A 10 1.25 -14.50 19.88
CA GLU A 10 1.65 -15.49 20.90
C GLU A 10 1.54 -14.91 22.31
N TRP A 11 2.08 -13.71 22.52
CA TRP A 11 2.02 -13.03 23.83
C TRP A 11 0.57 -12.74 24.26
N LEU A 12 -0.32 -12.41 23.30
CA LEU A 12 -1.76 -12.20 23.54
C LEU A 12 -2.54 -13.51 23.66
N GLY A 13 -1.93 -14.67 23.47
CA GLY A 13 -2.60 -15.97 23.48
C GLY A 13 -3.49 -16.23 22.26
N ILE A 14 -3.34 -15.45 21.19
CA ILE A 14 -4.13 -15.57 19.95
C ILE A 14 -3.54 -16.70 19.10
N LYS A 15 -4.26 -17.81 19.02
CA LYS A 15 -3.84 -18.99 18.24
C LYS A 15 -4.40 -19.00 16.83
N ARG A 16 -5.54 -18.36 16.60
CA ARG A 16 -6.24 -18.32 15.32
C ARG A 16 -7.12 -17.05 15.23
N VAL A 17 -7.29 -16.54 14.04
CA VAL A 17 -8.18 -15.41 13.76
C VAL A 17 -9.24 -15.80 12.72
N LYS A 18 -10.38 -15.17 12.79
CA LYS A 18 -11.47 -15.37 11.82
C LYS A 18 -11.10 -14.72 10.47
N LEU A 19 -10.48 -13.56 10.51
CA LEU A 19 -10.05 -12.81 9.33
C LEU A 19 -8.67 -12.18 9.55
N LEU A 20 -7.76 -12.41 8.62
CA LEU A 20 -6.51 -11.67 8.48
C LEU A 20 -6.67 -10.71 7.29
N ILE A 21 -6.59 -9.42 7.52
CA ILE A 21 -6.86 -8.41 6.49
C ILE A 21 -5.72 -7.41 6.39
N GLY A 22 -5.37 -7.02 5.18
CA GLY A 22 -4.37 -5.98 4.93
C GLY A 22 -4.47 -5.36 3.56
N SER A 23 -4.17 -4.05 3.53
CA SER A 23 -4.14 -3.28 2.30
C SER A 23 -2.71 -2.83 2.00
N SER A 24 -2.34 -2.74 0.72
CA SER A 24 -1.03 -2.27 0.29
C SER A 24 0.11 -3.04 0.97
N ILE A 25 1.02 -2.38 1.69
CA ILE A 25 2.09 -3.02 2.50
C ILE A 25 1.50 -3.94 3.59
N GLY A 26 0.31 -3.66 4.09
CA GLY A 26 -0.42 -4.56 4.99
C GLY A 26 -0.83 -5.85 4.29
N GLY A 27 -1.19 -5.77 3.01
CA GLY A 27 -1.46 -6.93 2.16
C GLY A 27 -0.23 -7.82 1.96
N PHE A 28 0.97 -7.22 1.80
CA PHE A 28 2.23 -7.98 1.79
C PHE A 28 2.42 -8.79 3.07
N GLN A 29 2.10 -8.19 4.22
CA GLN A 29 2.21 -8.87 5.51
C GLN A 29 1.16 -9.97 5.65
N CYS A 30 -0.05 -9.77 5.15
CA CYS A 30 -1.08 -10.79 5.13
C CYS A 30 -0.68 -11.98 4.25
N LEU A 31 -0.15 -11.74 3.05
CA LEU A 31 0.38 -12.79 2.17
C LEU A 31 1.50 -13.59 2.84
N GLU A 32 2.50 -12.89 3.41
CA GLU A 32 3.60 -13.53 4.15
C GLU A 32 3.08 -14.36 5.33
N TRP A 33 2.14 -13.83 6.11
CA TRP A 33 1.60 -14.57 7.26
C TRP A 33 0.81 -15.80 6.83
N SER A 34 -0.02 -15.66 5.79
CA SER A 34 -0.81 -16.77 5.24
C SER A 34 0.05 -17.94 4.76
N VAL A 35 1.28 -17.64 4.28
CA VAL A 35 2.25 -18.68 3.88
C VAL A 35 3.05 -19.19 5.07
N MET A 36 3.47 -18.32 6.00
CA MET A 36 4.26 -18.72 7.17
C MET A 36 3.47 -19.57 8.18
N GLN A 37 2.18 -19.31 8.33
CA GLN A 37 1.27 -20.01 9.24
C GLN A 37 -0.08 -20.23 8.55
N PRO A 38 -0.20 -21.20 7.63
CA PRO A 38 -1.39 -21.39 6.80
C PRO A 38 -2.69 -21.66 7.57
N ASP A 39 -2.60 -22.13 8.81
CA ASP A 39 -3.74 -22.46 9.65
C ASP A 39 -4.10 -21.34 10.66
N PHE A 40 -3.37 -20.20 10.63
CA PHE A 40 -3.59 -19.11 11.58
C PHE A 40 -4.90 -18.35 11.32
N ALA A 41 -5.31 -18.21 10.08
CA ALA A 41 -6.52 -17.48 9.70
C ALA A 41 -7.52 -18.40 8.99
N GLU A 42 -8.81 -18.25 9.30
CA GLU A 42 -9.87 -18.92 8.55
C GLU A 42 -10.07 -18.28 7.18
N ARG A 43 -9.98 -16.95 7.15
CA ARG A 43 -10.10 -16.12 5.96
C ARG A 43 -8.96 -15.13 5.87
N ALA A 44 -8.60 -14.76 4.64
CA ALA A 44 -7.59 -13.72 4.38
C ALA A 44 -8.12 -12.72 3.34
N ALA A 45 -7.88 -11.42 3.54
CA ALA A 45 -8.25 -10.39 2.59
C ALA A 45 -7.03 -9.57 2.18
N PHE A 46 -6.75 -9.55 0.88
CA PHE A 46 -5.62 -8.91 0.22
C PHE A 46 -6.14 -7.74 -0.63
N ILE A 47 -5.95 -6.52 -0.19
CA ILE A 47 -6.55 -5.33 -0.78
C ILE A 47 -5.47 -4.45 -1.39
N ALA A 48 -5.61 -4.07 -2.66
CA ALA A 48 -4.67 -3.19 -3.36
C ALA A 48 -3.20 -3.61 -3.12
N THR A 49 -2.88 -4.87 -3.41
CA THR A 49 -1.59 -5.49 -3.05
C THR A 49 -1.14 -6.52 -4.11
N THR A 50 0.12 -6.94 -4.05
CA THR A 50 0.72 -7.88 -5.00
C THR A 50 1.69 -8.82 -4.26
N PRO A 51 1.94 -10.03 -4.74
CA PRO A 51 2.87 -10.96 -4.08
C PRO A 51 4.33 -10.62 -4.33
N ARG A 52 4.63 -9.69 -5.23
CA ARG A 52 5.97 -9.19 -5.54
C ARG A 52 5.88 -7.78 -6.10
N THR A 53 6.63 -6.85 -5.49
CA THR A 53 6.72 -5.48 -6.00
C THR A 53 7.31 -5.46 -7.41
N LYS A 54 6.62 -4.78 -8.32
CA LYS A 54 7.04 -4.61 -9.72
C LYS A 54 7.92 -3.37 -9.90
N PRO A 55 8.73 -3.31 -10.98
CA PRO A 55 9.62 -2.17 -11.26
C PRO A 55 8.92 -0.81 -11.28
N TRP A 56 7.67 -0.74 -11.73
CA TRP A 56 6.89 0.50 -11.74
C TRP A 56 6.70 1.11 -10.33
N ALA A 57 6.27 0.32 -9.37
CA ALA A 57 6.12 0.76 -7.98
C ALA A 57 7.48 1.12 -7.36
N SER A 58 8.53 0.33 -7.66
CA SER A 58 9.89 0.62 -7.21
C SER A 58 10.44 1.92 -7.79
N ALA A 59 10.09 2.30 -9.03
CA ALA A 59 10.51 3.56 -9.63
C ALA A 59 9.96 4.77 -8.86
N PHE A 60 8.68 4.74 -8.45
CA PHE A 60 8.13 5.77 -7.57
C PHE A 60 8.85 5.83 -6.23
N ASN A 61 9.10 4.68 -5.63
CA ASN A 61 9.78 4.59 -4.34
C ASN A 61 11.22 5.12 -4.42
N GLU A 62 11.95 4.79 -5.48
CA GLU A 62 13.31 5.30 -5.69
C GLU A 62 13.33 6.81 -5.87
N SER A 63 12.43 7.38 -6.66
CA SER A 63 12.31 8.84 -6.82
C SER A 63 12.07 9.54 -5.47
N GLN A 64 11.30 8.91 -4.58
CA GLN A 64 11.08 9.40 -3.23
C GLN A 64 12.35 9.32 -2.37
N ARG A 65 13.11 8.22 -2.46
CA ARG A 65 14.38 8.07 -1.74
C ARG A 65 15.42 9.06 -2.21
N MET A 66 15.55 9.25 -3.53
CA MET A 66 16.41 10.28 -4.11
C MET A 66 16.08 11.67 -3.57
N ALA A 67 14.80 12.02 -3.42
CA ALA A 67 14.40 13.29 -2.83
C ALA A 67 14.84 13.43 -1.37
N ILE A 68 14.82 12.34 -0.59
CA ILE A 68 15.33 12.33 0.79
C ILE A 68 16.86 12.47 0.79
N GLU A 69 17.56 11.78 -0.09
CA GLU A 69 19.02 11.82 -0.20
C GLU A 69 19.55 13.20 -0.61
N CYS A 70 18.77 13.97 -1.35
CA CYS A 70 19.09 15.36 -1.72
C CYS A 70 18.98 16.35 -0.56
N ASP A 71 18.39 15.96 0.57
CA ASP A 71 18.32 16.83 1.75
C ASP A 71 19.72 16.92 2.40
N PRO A 72 20.32 18.12 2.53
CA PRO A 72 21.68 18.26 3.05
C PRO A 72 21.83 17.79 4.50
N THR A 73 20.74 17.70 5.26
CA THR A 73 20.75 17.19 6.63
C THR A 73 20.59 15.67 6.72
N TYR A 74 20.24 14.99 5.59
CA TYR A 74 20.11 13.55 5.58
C TYR A 74 21.49 12.89 5.78
N GLY A 75 21.63 12.10 6.81
CA GLY A 75 22.91 11.56 7.26
C GLY A 75 23.31 12.07 8.65
N GLU A 76 22.76 13.18 9.11
CA GLU A 76 22.89 13.62 10.49
C GLU A 76 22.17 12.66 11.43
N ARG A 77 22.70 12.46 12.64
CA ARG A 77 22.08 11.59 13.65
C ARG A 77 21.09 12.38 14.51
N SER A 78 20.07 12.97 13.85
CA SER A 78 19.00 13.69 14.53
C SER A 78 17.61 13.23 14.04
N ALA A 79 16.58 13.48 14.82
CA ALA A 79 15.21 13.16 14.46
C ALA A 79 14.67 14.06 13.34
N GLU A 80 15.26 15.22 13.16
CA GLU A 80 14.91 16.26 12.19
C GLU A 80 15.62 16.09 10.86
N ALA A 81 16.65 15.23 10.79
CA ALA A 81 17.45 14.99 9.59
C ALA A 81 16.60 14.45 8.43
N GLY A 82 16.77 15.02 7.24
CA GLY A 82 16.10 14.59 6.02
C GLY A 82 14.61 14.94 5.92
N LEU A 83 14.07 15.74 6.84
CA LEU A 83 12.64 16.05 6.89
C LEU A 83 12.15 16.86 5.67
N GLN A 84 12.99 17.73 5.11
CA GLN A 84 12.61 18.50 3.91
C GLN A 84 12.57 17.58 2.68
N GLY A 85 13.57 16.71 2.53
CA GLY A 85 13.59 15.67 1.50
C GLY A 85 12.39 14.72 1.63
N MET A 86 12.02 14.33 2.86
CA MET A 86 10.83 13.50 3.11
C MET A 86 9.53 14.22 2.75
N ALA A 87 9.43 15.54 2.95
CA ALA A 87 8.28 16.31 2.50
C ALA A 87 8.13 16.27 0.97
N THR A 88 9.25 16.40 0.24
CA THR A 88 9.29 16.25 -1.21
C THR A 88 8.95 14.82 -1.63
N ALA A 89 9.49 13.81 -0.96
CA ALA A 89 9.16 12.40 -1.19
C ALA A 89 7.65 12.14 -1.02
N ARG A 90 7.01 12.73 -0.01
CA ARG A 90 5.55 12.63 0.17
C ARG A 90 4.77 13.24 -0.99
N SER A 91 5.22 14.38 -1.52
CA SER A 91 4.64 15.02 -2.70
C SER A 91 4.68 14.09 -3.93
N ILE A 92 5.81 13.43 -4.17
CA ILE A 92 5.97 12.42 -5.24
C ILE A 92 5.03 11.22 -5.00
N ALA A 93 5.00 10.70 -3.78
CA ALA A 93 4.16 9.55 -3.42
C ALA A 93 2.68 9.78 -3.70
N LEU A 94 2.17 10.97 -3.39
CA LEU A 94 0.75 11.29 -3.58
C LEU A 94 0.28 11.17 -5.03
N MET A 95 1.14 11.43 -6.00
CA MET A 95 0.79 11.28 -7.42
C MET A 95 0.49 9.83 -7.79
N SER A 96 1.17 8.86 -7.15
CA SER A 96 0.88 7.43 -7.35
C SER A 96 -0.25 6.90 -6.45
N TYR A 97 -0.53 7.58 -5.33
CA TYR A 97 -1.54 7.11 -4.38
C TYR A 97 -2.94 7.60 -4.75
N ARG A 98 -3.08 8.80 -5.32
CA ARG A 98 -4.40 9.41 -5.54
C ARG A 98 -4.91 9.35 -6.96
N GLY A 99 -4.05 9.17 -7.94
CA GLY A 99 -4.43 9.20 -9.35
C GLY A 99 -4.84 10.60 -9.87
N GLY A 100 -4.81 10.78 -11.20
CA GLY A 100 -5.09 12.06 -11.86
C GLY A 100 -6.52 12.52 -11.67
N MET A 101 -7.51 11.63 -11.86
CA MET A 101 -8.94 11.97 -11.76
C MET A 101 -9.32 12.54 -10.38
N ALA A 102 -8.74 12.01 -9.30
CA ALA A 102 -8.96 12.54 -7.95
C ALA A 102 -8.35 13.94 -7.78
N TYR A 103 -7.20 14.20 -8.40
CA TYR A 103 -6.60 15.53 -8.40
C TYR A 103 -7.45 16.54 -9.16
N ASP A 104 -7.89 16.20 -10.36
CA ASP A 104 -8.74 17.08 -11.17
C ASP A 104 -10.04 17.42 -10.44
N LYS A 105 -10.71 16.42 -9.85
CA LYS A 105 -11.94 16.65 -9.08
C LYS A 105 -11.77 17.47 -7.81
N THR A 106 -10.63 17.35 -7.12
CA THR A 106 -10.49 17.89 -5.76
C THR A 106 -9.56 19.09 -5.65
N GLN A 107 -8.71 19.33 -6.65
CA GLN A 107 -7.68 20.38 -6.64
C GLN A 107 -7.80 21.37 -7.80
N GLU A 108 -8.88 21.32 -8.58
CA GLU A 108 -9.15 22.31 -9.60
C GLU A 108 -9.32 23.70 -8.97
N ASP A 109 -8.80 24.71 -9.64
CA ASP A 109 -8.94 26.11 -9.23
C ASP A 109 -10.38 26.60 -9.48
N GLU A 110 -10.85 27.56 -8.69
CA GLU A 110 -12.23 28.13 -8.85
C GLU A 110 -12.43 28.76 -10.22
N ASN A 111 -11.39 29.39 -10.79
CA ASN A 111 -11.35 29.99 -12.11
C ASN A 111 -10.22 29.36 -12.95
N PRO A 112 -10.40 28.17 -13.51
CA PRO A 112 -9.32 27.45 -14.18
C PRO A 112 -8.82 28.13 -15.46
N ASP A 113 -9.63 29.00 -16.08
CA ASP A 113 -9.27 29.75 -17.27
C ASP A 113 -8.39 30.98 -16.97
N GLU A 114 -8.25 31.37 -15.71
CA GLU A 114 -7.38 32.46 -15.32
C GLU A 114 -5.93 31.97 -15.19
N ALA A 115 -5.02 32.60 -15.91
CA ALA A 115 -3.60 32.31 -15.81
C ALA A 115 -3.09 32.67 -14.40
N SER A 116 -2.69 31.68 -13.62
CA SER A 116 -2.15 31.86 -12.27
C SER A 116 -0.89 30.99 -12.05
N PHE A 117 0.09 31.59 -11.37
CA PHE A 117 1.25 30.86 -10.84
C PHE A 117 0.97 30.23 -9.47
N GLU A 118 -0.12 30.62 -8.81
CA GLU A 118 -0.53 30.14 -7.49
C GLU A 118 -1.74 29.22 -7.59
N ARG A 119 -1.54 28.05 -8.19
CA ARG A 119 -2.60 27.06 -8.34
C ARG A 119 -2.85 26.32 -7.02
N ARG A 120 -4.12 25.98 -6.77
CA ARG A 120 -4.55 25.23 -5.58
C ARG A 120 -3.77 23.94 -5.38
N VAL A 121 -3.48 23.20 -6.44
CA VAL A 121 -2.71 21.95 -6.40
C VAL A 121 -1.29 22.16 -5.85
N LEU A 122 -0.65 23.31 -6.12
CA LEU A 122 0.71 23.57 -5.65
C LEU A 122 0.76 23.71 -4.12
N SER A 123 -0.17 24.47 -3.55
CA SER A 123 -0.31 24.62 -2.10
C SER A 123 -0.68 23.30 -1.43
N TYR A 124 -1.54 22.51 -2.06
CA TYR A 124 -1.92 21.19 -1.58
C TYR A 124 -0.74 20.23 -1.49
N GLN A 125 0.11 20.13 -2.51
CA GLN A 125 1.30 19.29 -2.50
C GLN A 125 2.26 19.69 -1.37
N ARG A 126 2.52 20.99 -1.20
CA ARG A 126 3.38 21.50 -0.10
C ARG A 126 2.79 21.18 1.27
N TYR A 127 1.48 21.41 1.44
CA TYR A 127 0.77 21.11 2.68
C TYR A 127 0.89 19.62 3.07
N GLN A 128 0.72 18.72 2.13
CA GLN A 128 0.79 17.28 2.40
C GLN A 128 2.21 16.82 2.79
N GLY A 129 3.23 17.41 2.20
CA GLY A 129 4.62 17.20 2.60
C GLY A 129 4.85 17.66 4.04
N GLU A 130 4.44 18.89 4.36
CA GLU A 130 4.56 19.47 5.71
C GLU A 130 3.77 18.67 6.75
N LYS A 131 2.57 18.20 6.41
CA LYS A 131 1.77 17.34 7.28
C LYS A 131 2.50 16.03 7.65
N LEU A 132 3.28 15.44 6.73
CA LEU A 132 4.08 14.26 7.02
C LEU A 132 5.28 14.59 7.91
N ARG A 133 5.99 15.69 7.67
CA ARG A 133 7.13 16.13 8.48
C ARG A 133 6.82 16.18 9.98
N ARG A 134 5.60 16.57 10.35
CA ARG A 134 5.18 16.73 11.75
C ARG A 134 5.00 15.41 12.50
N ARG A 135 4.95 14.27 11.81
CA ARG A 135 4.54 13.00 12.42
C ARG A 135 5.37 11.79 12.00
N PHE A 136 6.36 11.98 11.14
CA PHE A 136 7.13 10.87 10.62
C PHE A 136 8.63 11.20 10.53
N ASN A 137 9.46 10.17 10.47
CA ASN A 137 10.92 10.27 10.44
C ASN A 137 11.44 9.84 9.06
N ALA A 138 12.39 10.59 8.50
CA ALA A 138 12.91 10.35 7.15
C ALA A 138 13.63 9.00 7.02
N TYR A 139 14.37 8.58 8.03
CA TYR A 139 15.04 7.27 8.02
C TYR A 139 14.03 6.12 8.02
N SER A 140 12.96 6.24 8.82
CA SER A 140 11.88 5.26 8.84
C SER A 140 11.16 5.18 7.50
N TYR A 141 10.87 6.33 6.89
CA TYR A 141 10.27 6.42 5.56
C TYR A 141 11.14 5.71 4.52
N TYR A 142 12.42 6.04 4.50
CA TYR A 142 13.40 5.44 3.59
C TYR A 142 13.45 3.91 3.73
N ARG A 143 13.57 3.42 4.96
CA ARG A 143 13.66 1.98 5.22
C ARG A 143 12.37 1.22 4.92
N LEU A 144 11.21 1.80 5.21
CA LEU A 144 9.92 1.21 4.84
C LEU A 144 9.75 1.16 3.32
N SER A 145 10.15 2.20 2.59
CA SER A 145 10.17 2.23 1.13
C SER A 145 11.05 1.10 0.55
N GLN A 146 12.26 0.89 1.10
CA GLN A 146 13.10 -0.25 0.73
C GLN A 146 12.46 -1.59 1.04
N ALA A 147 11.75 -1.70 2.16
CA ALA A 147 11.03 -2.92 2.53
C ALA A 147 9.90 -3.25 1.54
N VAL A 148 9.17 -2.23 1.05
CA VAL A 148 8.18 -2.37 -0.02
C VAL A 148 8.83 -2.92 -1.29
N ASP A 149 9.92 -2.31 -1.76
CA ASP A 149 10.61 -2.75 -2.98
C ASP A 149 11.16 -4.16 -2.86
N SER A 150 11.59 -4.52 -1.66
CA SER A 150 12.16 -5.84 -1.40
C SER A 150 11.11 -6.94 -1.31
N HIS A 151 9.80 -6.63 -1.32
CA HIS A 151 8.78 -7.64 -1.18
C HIS A 151 8.77 -8.62 -2.35
N ASN A 152 8.89 -9.90 -2.02
CA ASN A 152 8.80 -11.02 -2.95
C ASN A 152 8.44 -12.29 -2.16
N LEU A 153 7.21 -12.74 -2.27
CA LEU A 153 6.68 -13.90 -1.56
C LEU A 153 7.43 -15.20 -1.91
N GLY A 154 7.96 -15.29 -3.13
CA GLY A 154 8.75 -16.43 -3.60
C GLY A 154 10.17 -16.49 -3.07
N ARG A 155 10.68 -15.42 -2.43
CA ARG A 155 12.08 -15.36 -1.99
C ARG A 155 12.41 -16.48 -0.99
N GLY A 156 13.35 -17.35 -1.39
CA GLY A 156 13.76 -18.53 -0.60
C GLY A 156 12.72 -19.65 -0.52
N ARG A 157 11.62 -19.55 -1.30
CA ARG A 157 10.53 -20.55 -1.33
C ARG A 157 10.28 -21.14 -2.71
N GLY A 158 10.73 -20.50 -3.78
CA GLY A 158 10.51 -20.95 -5.15
C GLY A 158 9.71 -19.93 -5.99
N LYS A 159 8.95 -20.42 -6.98
CA LYS A 159 8.10 -19.55 -7.79
C LYS A 159 6.95 -19.00 -6.97
N VAL A 160 6.58 -17.75 -7.24
CA VAL A 160 5.47 -17.08 -6.53
C VAL A 160 4.16 -17.86 -6.68
N GLU A 161 3.92 -18.39 -7.86
CA GLU A 161 2.74 -19.18 -8.20
C GLU A 161 2.62 -20.42 -7.30
N ASP A 162 3.71 -21.17 -7.13
CA ASP A 162 3.74 -22.38 -6.28
C ASP A 162 3.56 -22.03 -4.79
N VAL A 163 4.05 -20.86 -4.38
CA VAL A 163 3.91 -20.40 -2.98
C VAL A 163 2.49 -19.95 -2.69
N LEU A 164 1.82 -19.27 -3.64
CA LEU A 164 0.43 -18.85 -3.50
C LEU A 164 -0.53 -20.03 -3.36
N GLN A 165 -0.23 -21.18 -4.01
CA GLN A 165 -1.02 -22.42 -3.88
C GLN A 165 -0.99 -23.03 -2.46
N GLN A 166 -0.07 -22.60 -1.60
CA GLN A 166 0.03 -23.07 -0.21
C GLN A 166 -0.94 -22.32 0.75
N ILE A 167 -1.58 -21.24 0.29
CA ILE A 167 -2.54 -20.48 1.09
C ILE A 167 -3.80 -21.30 1.28
N LYS A 168 -4.10 -21.66 2.53
CA LYS A 168 -5.26 -22.48 2.90
C LYS A 168 -6.51 -21.66 3.23
N ALA A 169 -6.33 -20.44 3.70
CA ALA A 169 -7.43 -19.56 4.08
C ALA A 169 -8.35 -19.27 2.88
N LYS A 170 -9.67 -19.27 3.08
CA LYS A 170 -10.58 -18.69 2.10
C LYS A 170 -10.15 -17.24 1.86
N SER A 171 -9.89 -16.86 0.64
CA SER A 171 -9.19 -15.62 0.30
C SER A 171 -10.08 -14.66 -0.46
N LEU A 172 -9.92 -13.37 -0.16
CA LEU A 172 -10.54 -12.26 -0.87
C LEU A 172 -9.44 -11.37 -1.45
N VAL A 173 -9.48 -11.13 -2.74
CA VAL A 173 -8.61 -10.18 -3.43
C VAL A 173 -9.45 -8.99 -3.88
N VAL A 174 -9.05 -7.78 -3.50
CA VAL A 174 -9.74 -6.54 -3.88
C VAL A 174 -8.77 -5.62 -4.60
N ALA A 175 -9.11 -5.26 -5.83
CA ALA A 175 -8.39 -4.27 -6.63
C ALA A 175 -9.21 -2.97 -6.75
N ILE A 176 -8.59 -1.89 -7.24
CA ILE A 176 -9.22 -0.59 -7.43
C ILE A 176 -9.03 -0.17 -8.88
N THR A 177 -10.10 0.28 -9.55
CA THR A 177 -10.11 0.55 -10.99
C THR A 177 -9.02 1.53 -11.43
N SER A 178 -8.80 2.59 -10.67
CA SER A 178 -7.85 3.67 -11.01
C SER A 178 -6.48 3.55 -10.32
N ASP A 179 -6.20 2.44 -9.63
CA ASP A 179 -4.90 2.25 -8.96
C ASP A 179 -3.78 2.10 -10.00
N ILE A 180 -2.87 3.07 -10.02
CA ILE A 180 -1.69 3.04 -10.89
C ILE A 180 -0.45 2.48 -10.19
N LEU A 181 -0.46 2.38 -8.86
CA LEU A 181 0.66 1.83 -8.09
C LEU A 181 0.64 0.29 -8.12
N PHE A 182 -0.52 -0.29 -7.85
CA PHE A 182 -0.82 -1.72 -7.99
C PHE A 182 -2.08 -1.89 -8.86
N PRO A 183 -1.95 -1.75 -10.19
CA PRO A 183 -3.10 -1.79 -11.09
C PRO A 183 -3.83 -3.15 -11.02
N PRO A 184 -5.11 -3.22 -11.41
CA PRO A 184 -5.90 -4.46 -11.36
C PRO A 184 -5.20 -5.65 -12.01
N SER A 185 -4.42 -5.44 -13.06
CA SER A 185 -3.60 -6.48 -13.70
C SER A 185 -2.53 -7.11 -12.81
N ASP A 186 -2.13 -6.44 -11.74
CA ASP A 186 -1.15 -6.97 -10.78
C ASP A 186 -1.77 -7.97 -9.81
N HIS A 187 -3.11 -7.98 -9.71
CA HIS A 187 -3.86 -8.90 -8.86
C HIS A 187 -4.15 -10.24 -9.54
N THR A 188 -4.03 -10.33 -10.87
CA THR A 188 -4.31 -11.54 -11.66
C THR A 188 -3.55 -12.75 -11.14
N ILE A 189 -2.28 -12.58 -10.81
CA ILE A 189 -1.45 -13.67 -10.27
C ILE A 189 -1.97 -14.22 -8.93
N LEU A 190 -2.58 -13.38 -8.08
CA LEU A 190 -3.23 -13.81 -6.83
C LEU A 190 -4.48 -14.63 -7.14
N VAL A 191 -5.31 -14.13 -8.06
CA VAL A 191 -6.59 -14.75 -8.43
C VAL A 191 -6.38 -16.10 -9.11
N GLU A 192 -5.37 -16.21 -9.97
CA GLU A 192 -5.09 -17.43 -10.73
C GLU A 192 -4.43 -18.53 -9.88
N ASN A 193 -3.75 -18.18 -8.79
CA ASN A 193 -2.90 -19.14 -8.08
C ASN A 193 -3.31 -19.42 -6.63
N ILE A 194 -4.20 -18.64 -6.02
CA ILE A 194 -4.74 -18.96 -4.69
C ILE A 194 -5.93 -19.92 -4.86
N PRO A 195 -5.95 -21.11 -4.22
CA PRO A 195 -6.94 -22.17 -4.52
C PRO A 195 -8.40 -21.79 -4.23
N ASN A 196 -8.65 -21.02 -3.18
CA ASN A 196 -9.99 -20.62 -2.76
C ASN A 196 -10.04 -19.10 -2.63
N VAL A 197 -10.27 -18.43 -3.76
CA VAL A 197 -10.19 -16.97 -3.87
C VAL A 197 -11.43 -16.37 -4.52
N GLU A 198 -11.92 -15.29 -3.93
CA GLU A 198 -12.90 -14.37 -4.51
C GLU A 198 -12.19 -13.10 -4.97
N TYR A 199 -12.63 -12.52 -6.08
CA TYR A 199 -12.08 -11.29 -6.61
C TYR A 199 -13.15 -10.22 -6.74
N HIS A 200 -12.83 -9.02 -6.25
CA HIS A 200 -13.68 -7.85 -6.40
C HIS A 200 -12.87 -6.66 -6.91
N LEU A 201 -13.52 -5.86 -7.74
CA LEU A 201 -12.98 -4.61 -8.26
C LEU A 201 -13.81 -3.45 -7.72
N ILE A 202 -13.20 -2.59 -6.92
CA ILE A 202 -13.83 -1.36 -6.43
C ILE A 202 -13.71 -0.29 -7.52
N ASP A 203 -14.83 0.29 -7.87
CA ASP A 203 -14.86 1.46 -8.75
C ASP A 203 -14.56 2.73 -7.96
N SER A 204 -13.47 3.40 -8.33
CA SER A 204 -13.01 4.61 -7.64
C SER A 204 -12.10 5.44 -8.53
N ASP A 205 -12.24 6.76 -8.43
CA ASP A 205 -11.34 7.74 -9.07
C ASP A 205 -10.10 8.06 -8.21
N PHE A 206 -10.05 7.54 -6.97
CA PHE A 206 -9.05 7.94 -5.97
C PHE A 206 -7.75 7.12 -6.00
N GLY A 207 -7.51 6.36 -7.07
CA GLY A 207 -6.28 5.59 -7.25
C GLY A 207 -6.08 4.57 -6.15
N HIS A 208 -4.82 4.38 -5.74
CA HIS A 208 -4.45 3.47 -4.66
C HIS A 208 -5.15 3.80 -3.33
N ASP A 209 -5.37 5.10 -3.03
CA ASP A 209 -6.09 5.53 -1.82
C ASP A 209 -7.58 5.16 -1.84
N GLY A 210 -8.12 4.62 -2.94
CA GLY A 210 -9.52 4.18 -3.05
C GLY A 210 -9.93 3.23 -1.93
N PHE A 211 -9.06 2.35 -1.45
CA PHE A 211 -9.41 1.47 -0.32
C PHE A 211 -9.62 2.23 1.01
N LEU A 212 -9.14 3.47 1.12
CA LEU A 212 -9.37 4.34 2.28
C LEU A 212 -10.62 5.21 2.11
N VAL A 213 -11.02 5.48 0.88
CA VAL A 213 -12.12 6.40 0.54
C VAL A 213 -13.43 5.65 0.33
N GLU A 214 -13.39 4.54 -0.40
CA GLU A 214 -14.56 3.74 -0.79
C GLU A 214 -15.01 2.76 0.31
N HIS A 215 -15.06 3.27 1.54
CA HIS A 215 -15.37 2.45 2.72
C HIS A 215 -16.75 1.75 2.64
N LYS A 216 -17.73 2.29 1.91
CA LYS A 216 -19.05 1.66 1.74
C LYS A 216 -18.95 0.40 0.88
N GLN A 217 -18.35 0.50 -0.31
CA GLN A 217 -18.13 -0.63 -1.20
C GLN A 217 -17.29 -1.71 -0.51
N LEU A 218 -16.18 -1.29 0.13
CA LEU A 218 -15.28 -2.21 0.81
C LEU A 218 -15.95 -2.93 1.98
N ASN A 219 -16.76 -2.22 2.81
CA ASN A 219 -17.49 -2.83 3.91
C ASN A 219 -18.52 -3.86 3.42
N GLU A 220 -19.25 -3.56 2.35
CA GLU A 220 -20.21 -4.50 1.77
C GLU A 220 -19.53 -5.79 1.30
N ILE A 221 -18.42 -5.67 0.58
CA ILE A 221 -17.62 -6.81 0.10
C ILE A 221 -17.13 -7.65 1.29
N ILE A 222 -16.52 -7.02 2.30
CA ILE A 222 -15.97 -7.73 3.46
C ILE A 222 -17.09 -8.41 4.28
N LEU A 223 -18.22 -7.73 4.50
CA LEU A 223 -19.33 -8.30 5.27
C LEU A 223 -19.96 -9.49 4.56
N ASN A 224 -20.08 -9.46 3.24
CA ASN A 224 -20.57 -10.60 2.47
C ASN A 224 -19.58 -11.76 2.52
N PHE A 225 -18.30 -11.50 2.29
CA PHE A 225 -17.23 -12.49 2.41
C PHE A 225 -17.18 -13.19 3.78
N LEU A 226 -17.55 -12.49 4.86
CA LEU A 226 -17.57 -13.06 6.21
C LEU A 226 -18.79 -13.95 6.50
N LYS A 227 -19.89 -13.80 5.73
CA LYS A 227 -21.13 -14.59 5.91
C LYS A 227 -21.06 -15.96 5.24
N GLU A 228 -20.32 -16.05 4.14
CA GLU A 228 -20.10 -17.28 3.37
C GLU A 228 -19.06 -18.20 4.02
#